data_fe777b5e79d66a4b5c9334d2fce50959
#
_entry.id   fe777b5e79d66a4b5c9334d2fce50959
#
_cell.length_a   1.000
_cell.length_b   1.000
_cell.length_c   1.000
_cell.angle_alpha   90.00
_cell.angle_beta   90.00
_cell.angle_gamma   90.00
#
_symmetry.space_group_name_H-M   'P 1'
#
loop_
_entity.id
_entity.type
_entity.pdbx_description
1 polymer ?
#
loop_
_entity_poly.entity_id
_entity_poly.type
_entity_poly.pdbx_seq_one_letter_code
_entity_poly.pdbx_strand_id
1 'polypeptide(L)'
;MSLERDFQRKVIKEIGKRLPGSHVLKNDPNYIQGIPDLLVLYKNRWAALEVKKSASAKHQPNQDEYVARMNADSFAAFIYPENEEYILNELQRHMTETDISTEVKA
;
A
#
# COMPACT_ATOMS: atom_id res chain seq x y z
N MET A 1 -10.17 -19.24 9.60
CA MET A 1 -9.38 -18.00 9.45
C MET A 1 -9.01 -17.75 8.01
N SER A 2 -9.09 -16.51 7.58
CA SER A 2 -8.72 -16.15 6.23
C SER A 2 -7.21 -15.93 6.12
N LEU A 3 -6.58 -16.58 5.13
CA LEU A 3 -5.16 -16.38 4.86
C LEU A 3 -4.89 -14.92 4.49
N GLU A 4 -5.82 -14.28 3.80
CA GLU A 4 -5.68 -12.88 3.41
C GLU A 4 -5.70 -11.97 4.63
N ARG A 5 -6.58 -12.23 5.60
CA ARG A 5 -6.65 -11.45 6.84
C ARG A 5 -5.36 -11.58 7.65
N ASP A 6 -4.83 -12.77 7.75
CA ASP A 6 -3.59 -13.00 8.49
C ASP A 6 -2.43 -12.29 7.82
N PHE A 7 -2.38 -12.34 6.49
CA PHE A 7 -1.35 -11.66 5.73
C PHE A 7 -1.48 -10.14 5.86
N GLN A 8 -2.71 -9.63 5.82
CA GLN A 8 -2.95 -8.20 6.01
C GLN A 8 -2.42 -7.72 7.36
N ARG A 9 -2.68 -8.50 8.42
CA ARG A 9 -2.19 -8.17 9.75
C ARG A 9 -0.67 -8.12 9.79
N LYS A 10 -0.03 -9.07 9.13
CA LYS A 10 1.42 -9.12 9.04
C LYS A 10 1.97 -7.91 8.30
N VAL A 11 1.33 -7.53 7.20
CA VAL A 11 1.75 -6.36 6.40
C VAL A 11 1.65 -5.09 7.25
N ILE A 12 0.55 -4.90 7.95
CA ILE A 12 0.36 -3.72 8.80
C ILE A 12 1.47 -3.62 9.84
N LYS A 13 1.78 -4.74 10.48
CA LYS A 13 2.83 -4.78 11.49
C LYS A 13 4.18 -4.42 10.90
N GLU A 14 4.48 -4.96 9.72
CA GLU A 14 5.74 -4.72 9.06
C GLU A 14 5.90 -3.26 8.64
N ILE A 15 4.82 -2.65 8.18
CA ILE A 15 4.83 -1.22 7.83
C ILE A 15 5.18 -0.39 9.05
N GLY A 16 4.59 -0.70 10.20
CA GLY A 16 4.88 0.02 11.44
C GLY A 16 6.34 -0.07 11.84
N LYS A 17 6.98 -1.21 11.58
CA LYS A 17 8.40 -1.38 11.87
C LYS A 17 9.27 -0.58 10.93
N ARG A 18 8.94 -0.56 9.65
CA ARG A 18 9.75 0.13 8.63
C ARG A 18 9.55 1.63 8.64
N LEU A 19 8.37 2.08 9.03
CA LEU A 19 7.99 3.49 9.02
C LEU A 19 7.45 3.88 10.39
N PRO A 20 8.34 4.03 11.39
CA PRO A 20 7.89 4.42 12.73
C PRO A 20 7.16 5.76 12.68
N GLY A 21 5.99 5.82 13.30
CA GLY A 21 5.17 7.02 13.28
C GLY A 21 4.18 7.09 12.14
N SER A 22 4.16 6.06 11.27
CA SER A 22 3.15 6.00 10.21
C SER A 22 1.78 5.65 10.78
N HIS A 23 0.75 5.99 10.01
CA HIS A 23 -0.62 5.60 10.33
C HIS A 23 -1.14 4.71 9.21
N VAL A 24 -1.61 3.53 9.55
CA VAL A 24 -2.17 2.60 8.57
C VAL A 24 -3.66 2.48 8.83
N LEU A 25 -4.47 2.89 7.86
CA LEU A 25 -5.92 2.88 7.97
C LEU A 25 -6.48 1.77 7.08
N LYS A 26 -7.54 1.14 7.55
CA LYS A 26 -8.26 0.14 6.75
C LYS A 26 -9.47 0.81 6.12
N ASN A 27 -9.59 0.70 4.81
CA ASN A 27 -10.71 1.27 4.09
C ASN A 27 -11.89 0.30 4.10
N ASP A 28 -13.09 0.87 4.16
CA ASP A 28 -14.33 0.09 4.13
C ASP A 28 -14.70 -0.22 2.68
N PRO A 29 -14.66 -1.50 2.26
CA PRO A 29 -15.00 -1.87 0.89
C PRO A 29 -16.47 -1.63 0.55
N ASN A 30 -17.33 -1.50 1.57
CA ASN A 30 -18.73 -1.22 1.35
C ASN A 30 -18.99 0.26 1.05
N TYR A 31 -18.04 1.12 1.39
CA TYR A 31 -18.16 2.53 1.09
C TYR A 31 -17.79 2.83 -0.37
N ILE A 32 -16.66 2.32 -0.82
CA ILE A 32 -16.21 2.46 -2.22
C ILE A 32 -15.74 1.10 -2.69
N GLN A 33 -16.47 0.51 -3.63
CA GLN A 33 -16.11 -0.79 -4.16
C GLN A 33 -14.80 -0.71 -4.94
N GLY A 34 -13.85 -1.56 -4.58
CA GLY A 34 -12.57 -1.65 -5.28
C GLY A 34 -11.47 -0.76 -4.74
N ILE A 35 -11.78 0.10 -3.75
CA ILE A 35 -10.75 0.92 -3.13
C ILE A 35 -9.73 0.00 -2.43
N PRO A 36 -8.42 0.29 -2.49
CA PRO A 36 -7.43 -0.54 -1.81
C PRO A 36 -7.68 -0.67 -0.31
N ASP A 37 -7.36 -1.84 0.23
CA ASP A 37 -7.63 -2.17 1.63
C ASP A 37 -7.00 -1.23 2.63
N LEU A 38 -5.77 -0.81 2.37
CA LEU A 38 -4.97 -0.05 3.32
C LEU A 38 -4.57 1.29 2.76
N LEU A 39 -4.63 2.30 3.61
CA LEU A 39 -4.09 3.61 3.31
C LEU A 39 -2.98 3.88 4.32
N VAL A 40 -1.78 4.16 3.82
CA VAL A 40 -0.61 4.41 4.64
C VAL A 40 -0.29 5.90 4.61
N LEU A 41 -0.25 6.50 5.78
CA LEU A 41 0.08 7.92 5.93
C LEU A 41 1.39 8.04 6.69
N TYR A 42 2.35 8.75 6.11
CA TYR A 42 3.64 8.95 6.75
C TYR A 42 4.13 10.35 6.43
N LYS A 43 4.14 11.22 7.45
CA LYS A 43 4.49 12.63 7.27
C LYS A 43 3.56 13.24 6.22
N ASN A 44 4.11 13.85 5.17
CA ASN A 44 3.29 14.48 4.13
C ASN A 44 3.05 13.58 2.91
N ARG A 45 3.29 12.27 3.05
CA ARG A 45 3.13 11.32 1.94
C ARG A 45 2.08 10.28 2.26
N TRP A 46 1.54 9.67 1.21
CA TRP A 46 0.55 8.62 1.36
C TRP A 46 0.78 7.52 0.34
N ALA A 47 0.28 6.34 0.64
CA ALA A 47 0.31 5.20 -0.26
C ALA A 47 -0.90 4.33 0.02
N ALA A 48 -1.27 3.49 -0.96
CA ALA A 48 -2.39 2.59 -0.81
C ALA A 48 -1.97 1.18 -1.22
N LEU A 49 -2.44 0.19 -0.48
CA LEU A 49 -2.09 -1.20 -0.75
C LEU A 49 -3.35 -2.06 -0.79
N GLU A 50 -3.50 -2.84 -1.86
CA GLU A 50 -4.55 -3.84 -1.97
C GLU A 50 -3.94 -5.18 -1.60
N VAL A 51 -4.44 -5.77 -0.51
CA VAL A 51 -3.89 -7.01 0.05
C VAL A 51 -4.55 -8.21 -0.60
N LYS A 52 -3.75 -9.16 -1.08
CA LYS A 52 -4.22 -10.40 -1.67
C LYS A 52 -3.51 -11.57 -1.00
N LYS A 53 -4.19 -12.72 -0.93
CA LYS A 53 -3.61 -13.91 -0.29
C LYS A 53 -2.54 -14.57 -1.15
N SER A 54 -2.53 -14.30 -2.46
CA SER A 54 -1.55 -14.86 -3.38
C SER A 54 -1.54 -14.07 -4.69
N ALA A 55 -0.49 -14.27 -5.49
CA ALA A 55 -0.37 -13.63 -6.79
C ALA A 55 -1.50 -14.02 -7.73
N SER A 56 -2.06 -15.23 -7.56
CA SER A 56 -3.12 -15.73 -8.43
C SER A 56 -4.53 -15.43 -7.91
N ALA A 57 -4.65 -14.75 -6.77
CA ALA A 57 -5.95 -14.43 -6.21
C ALA A 57 -6.75 -13.53 -7.15
N LYS A 58 -8.05 -13.80 -7.24
CA LYS A 58 -8.92 -13.04 -8.14
C LYS A 58 -9.03 -11.57 -7.69
N HIS A 59 -8.97 -10.67 -8.67
CA HIS A 59 -9.23 -9.25 -8.42
C HIS A 59 -10.71 -8.98 -8.56
N GLN A 60 -11.25 -8.18 -7.65
CA GLN A 60 -12.64 -7.77 -7.70
C GLN A 60 -12.80 -6.55 -8.61
N PRO A 61 -14.06 -6.25 -9.04
CA PRO A 61 -14.27 -5.10 -9.91
C PRO A 61 -13.68 -3.82 -9.35
N ASN A 62 -13.11 -3.01 -10.22
CA ASN A 62 -12.53 -1.69 -9.93
C ASN A 62 -11.19 -1.71 -9.18
N GLN A 63 -10.74 -2.85 -8.66
CA GLN A 63 -9.48 -2.88 -7.92
C GLN A 63 -8.29 -2.50 -8.80
N ASP A 64 -8.20 -3.04 -10.01
CA ASP A 64 -7.09 -2.73 -10.91
C ASP A 64 -7.07 -1.25 -11.26
N GLU A 65 -8.24 -0.68 -11.52
CA GLU A 65 -8.35 0.73 -11.88
C GLU A 65 -7.93 1.65 -10.74
N TYR A 66 -8.43 1.38 -9.53
CA TYR A 66 -8.05 2.21 -8.38
C TYR A 66 -6.56 2.12 -8.08
N VAL A 67 -5.98 0.92 -8.10
CA VAL A 67 -4.55 0.77 -7.86
C VAL A 67 -3.75 1.54 -8.90
N ALA A 68 -4.12 1.43 -10.19
CA ALA A 68 -3.39 2.13 -11.25
C ALA A 68 -3.48 3.64 -11.08
N ARG A 69 -4.67 4.16 -10.81
CA ARG A 69 -4.87 5.61 -10.67
C ARG A 69 -4.17 6.16 -9.44
N MET A 70 -4.28 5.47 -8.32
CA MET A 70 -3.65 5.92 -7.07
C MET A 70 -2.14 5.80 -7.15
N ASN A 71 -1.63 4.82 -7.91
CA ASN A 71 -0.19 4.72 -8.12
C ASN A 71 0.33 5.87 -8.98
N ALA A 72 -0.48 6.36 -9.91
CA ALA A 72 -0.10 7.52 -10.70
C ALA A 72 -0.06 8.79 -9.85
N ASP A 73 -0.94 8.89 -8.85
CA ASP A 73 -0.99 10.07 -7.99
C ASP A 73 0.06 10.04 -6.88
N SER A 74 0.38 8.88 -6.36
CA SER A 74 1.34 8.71 -5.28
C SER A 74 1.99 7.34 -5.41
N PHE A 75 1.65 6.39 -4.52
CA PHE A 75 2.12 5.01 -4.64
C PHE A 75 0.96 4.08 -4.30
N ALA A 76 0.70 3.12 -5.16
CA ALA A 76 -0.29 2.08 -4.86
C ALA A 76 0.13 0.78 -5.53
N ALA A 77 -0.22 -0.33 -4.89
CA ALA A 77 0.17 -1.64 -5.41
C ALA A 77 -0.70 -2.73 -4.80
N PHE A 78 -0.77 -3.86 -5.51
CA PHE A 78 -1.24 -5.10 -4.93
C PHE A 78 -0.08 -5.69 -4.14
N ILE A 79 -0.36 -6.19 -2.94
CA ILE A 79 0.66 -6.83 -2.13
C ILE A 79 0.18 -8.23 -1.73
N TYR A 80 1.02 -9.23 -1.96
CA TYR A 80 0.74 -10.62 -1.63
C TYR A 80 2.05 -11.28 -1.21
N PRO A 81 2.01 -12.48 -0.62
CA PRO A 81 3.24 -13.08 -0.09
C PRO A 81 4.39 -13.15 -1.10
N GLU A 82 4.08 -13.42 -2.37
CA GLU A 82 5.11 -13.58 -3.40
C GLU A 82 5.85 -12.29 -3.74
N ASN A 83 5.23 -11.11 -3.53
CA ASN A 83 5.89 -9.83 -3.81
C ASN A 83 6.06 -8.96 -2.56
N GLU A 84 5.79 -9.50 -1.39
CA GLU A 84 5.77 -8.73 -0.14
C GLU A 84 7.05 -7.91 0.07
N GLU A 85 8.19 -8.55 -0.02
CA GLU A 85 9.47 -7.88 0.24
C GLU A 85 9.72 -6.76 -0.77
N TYR A 86 9.47 -7.04 -2.05
CA TYR A 86 9.65 -6.04 -3.09
C TYR A 86 8.74 -4.82 -2.87
N ILE A 87 7.46 -5.07 -2.60
CA ILE A 87 6.50 -3.97 -2.44
C ILE A 87 6.81 -3.16 -1.18
N LEU A 88 7.16 -3.82 -0.08
CA LEU A 88 7.49 -3.09 1.15
C LEU A 88 8.75 -2.24 0.98
N ASN A 89 9.73 -2.73 0.21
CA ASN A 89 10.92 -1.95 -0.10
C ASN A 89 10.57 -0.72 -0.94
N GLU A 90 9.70 -0.88 -1.94
CA GLU A 90 9.26 0.23 -2.78
C GLU A 90 8.44 1.23 -1.98
N LEU A 91 7.56 0.74 -1.12
CA LEU A 91 6.78 1.60 -0.23
C LEU A 91 7.69 2.44 0.66
N GLN A 92 8.66 1.80 1.29
CA GLN A 92 9.59 2.49 2.19
C GLN A 92 10.37 3.55 1.44
N ARG A 93 10.84 3.22 0.25
CA ARG A 93 11.58 4.18 -0.57
C ARG A 93 10.70 5.38 -0.92
N HIS A 94 9.48 5.13 -1.37
CA HIS A 94 8.54 6.19 -1.72
C HIS A 94 8.26 7.12 -0.53
N MET A 95 8.12 6.56 0.65
CA MET A 95 7.73 7.32 1.84
C MET A 95 8.89 8.10 2.46
N THR A 96 10.13 7.69 2.20
CA THR A 96 11.30 8.29 2.87
C THR A 96 12.27 8.97 1.91
N GLU A 97 12.13 8.75 0.60
CA GLU A 97 13.07 9.31 -0.36
C GLU A 97 12.92 10.81 -0.48
N THR A 98 14.05 11.52 -0.50
CA THR A 98 14.05 12.95 -0.68
C THR A 98 13.67 13.28 -2.11
N ASP A 99 12.84 14.31 -2.28
CA ASP A 99 12.44 14.79 -3.60
C ASP A 99 13.63 15.53 -4.24
N ILE A 100 14.25 14.91 -5.23
CA ILE A 100 15.40 15.47 -5.92
C ILE A 100 15.07 16.80 -6.59
N SER A 101 13.87 16.94 -7.13
CA SER A 101 13.44 18.19 -7.76
C SER A 101 13.46 19.34 -6.76
N THR A 102 12.97 19.07 -5.55
CA THR A 102 12.95 20.07 -4.49
C THR A 102 14.36 20.44 -4.06
N GLU A 103 15.24 19.44 -3.95
CA GLU A 103 16.63 19.67 -3.58
C GLU A 103 17.35 20.53 -4.63
N VAL A 104 17.14 20.22 -5.90
CA VAL A 104 17.78 20.96 -6.98
C VAL A 104 17.35 22.43 -6.97
N LYS A 105 16.10 22.70 -6.64
CA LYS A 105 15.57 24.06 -6.62
C LYS A 105 15.98 24.82 -5.38
N ALA A 106 16.31 24.11 -4.34
CA ALA A 106 16.73 24.75 -3.11
C ALA A 106 18.13 25.34 -3.27
#